data_4aaca9f952aa2af00f789ec579572b1e
#
_entry.id   4aaca9f952aa2af00f789ec579572b1e
#
_cell.length_a   1.000
_cell.length_b   1.000
_cell.length_c   1.000
_cell.angle_alpha   90.00
_cell.angle_beta   90.00
_cell.angle_gamma   90.00
#
_symmetry.space_group_name_H-M   'P 1'
#
loop_
_entity.id
_entity.type
_entity.pdbx_description
1 polymer ?
#
loop_
_entity_poly.entity_id
_entity_poly.type
_entity_poly.pdbx_seq_one_letter_code
_entity_poly.pdbx_strand_id
1 'polypeptide(L)'
;MEWDAPISTGGEAPVDVQCEPASGNVFDIGESTVRCTARDADSVEATCTFPVRVAVSRTLARTRFVAFGDSITQGQVPAAETFTIIEPLESYPYKLEQMLIREYPAQALRILNSGFGGEVPSAGAVRLPGVLDTERPEVLLLQEGTNGLTSARVSAYAASLRTMVSMARNRDIDVVIAYLLPVGPPHTDSRPTKPAAVVQLNERIDSIAAEFGIGPPLDLYSAFEANPALMSFDGLHPTREGYTRIAELFADEIVRRYDAKSTSTILRRFPTMRPNGR
;
A
#
# COMPACT_ATOMS: atom_id res chain seq x y z
N MET A 1 29.47 -9.88 -4.44
CA MET A 1 29.56 -8.52 -3.94
C MET A 1 31.01 -8.08 -3.94
N GLU A 2 31.30 -6.87 -4.41
CA GLU A 2 32.68 -6.36 -4.51
C GLU A 2 32.90 -5.28 -3.45
N TRP A 3 34.08 -5.26 -2.85
CA TRP A 3 34.57 -4.22 -1.94
C TRP A 3 36.08 -4.10 -2.06
N ASP A 4 36.59 -2.91 -1.71
CA ASP A 4 38.02 -2.68 -1.61
C ASP A 4 38.59 -3.35 -0.38
N ALA A 5 39.81 -3.88 -0.46
CA ALA A 5 40.48 -4.49 0.69
C ALA A 5 40.62 -3.45 1.82
N PRO A 6 40.44 -3.86 3.09
CA PRO A 6 40.71 -2.96 4.22
C PRO A 6 42.14 -2.44 4.19
N ILE A 7 42.31 -1.16 4.53
CA ILE A 7 43.64 -0.55 4.60
C ILE A 7 44.33 -0.97 5.91
N SER A 8 45.51 -1.55 5.79
CA SER A 8 46.39 -1.76 6.95
C SER A 8 47.21 -0.50 7.23
N THR A 9 47.40 -0.17 8.51
CA THR A 9 48.27 0.91 8.93
C THR A 9 49.33 0.35 9.89
N GLY A 10 50.61 0.40 9.49
CA GLY A 10 51.74 -0.22 10.20
C GLY A 10 52.09 -1.61 9.69
N GLY A 11 53.12 -2.24 10.25
CA GLY A 11 53.72 -3.50 9.81
C GLY A 11 54.88 -3.31 8.83
N GLU A 12 55.75 -4.31 8.71
CA GLU A 12 56.89 -4.31 7.78
C GLU A 12 56.39 -4.71 6.38
N ALA A 13 56.70 -3.90 5.36
CA ALA A 13 56.27 -4.14 3.99
C ALA A 13 57.00 -5.32 3.34
N PRO A 14 56.33 -6.14 2.49
CA PRO A 14 54.95 -6.00 2.03
C PRO A 14 53.92 -6.52 3.05
N VAL A 15 52.72 -5.91 3.09
CA VAL A 15 51.61 -6.39 3.88
C VAL A 15 50.57 -7.02 2.94
N ASP A 16 50.28 -8.29 3.13
CA ASP A 16 49.22 -9.03 2.41
C ASP A 16 47.92 -8.99 3.22
N VAL A 17 46.79 -8.71 2.55
CA VAL A 17 45.46 -8.68 3.18
C VAL A 17 44.52 -9.65 2.50
N GLN A 18 44.06 -10.64 3.25
CA GLN A 18 43.08 -11.63 2.79
C GLN A 18 41.80 -11.54 3.58
N CYS A 19 40.66 -11.66 2.92
CA CYS A 19 39.33 -11.62 3.55
C CYS A 19 38.59 -12.91 3.24
N GLU A 20 37.84 -13.39 4.23
CA GLU A 20 37.00 -14.57 4.11
C GLU A 20 35.60 -14.25 4.68
N PRO A 21 34.51 -14.40 3.87
CA PRO A 21 34.51 -14.68 2.42
C PRO A 21 35.22 -13.57 1.60
N ALA A 22 35.79 -13.93 0.44
CA ALA A 22 36.50 -12.98 -0.41
C ALA A 22 35.58 -11.98 -1.12
N SER A 23 36.13 -10.82 -1.51
CA SER A 23 35.44 -9.87 -2.41
C SER A 23 35.02 -10.58 -3.69
N GLY A 24 33.81 -10.32 -4.17
CA GLY A 24 33.21 -11.02 -5.32
C GLY A 24 32.33 -12.23 -4.94
N ASN A 25 32.39 -12.74 -3.73
CA ASN A 25 31.55 -13.87 -3.30
C ASN A 25 30.06 -13.50 -3.24
N VAL A 26 29.22 -14.54 -3.35
CA VAL A 26 27.76 -14.46 -3.15
C VAL A 26 27.46 -14.65 -1.65
N PHE A 27 26.56 -13.85 -1.13
CA PHE A 27 26.10 -13.93 0.27
C PHE A 27 24.61 -14.26 0.28
N ASP A 28 24.20 -15.06 1.27
CA ASP A 28 22.80 -15.35 1.53
C ASP A 28 22.07 -14.13 2.10
N ILE A 29 20.73 -14.14 2.00
CA ILE A 29 19.87 -13.13 2.63
C ILE A 29 20.07 -13.20 4.13
N GLY A 30 20.32 -12.04 4.76
CA GLY A 30 20.61 -11.94 6.17
C GLY A 30 21.91 -11.18 6.44
N GLU A 31 22.49 -11.41 7.61
CA GLU A 31 23.75 -10.81 8.03
C GLU A 31 24.85 -11.88 8.02
N SER A 32 25.94 -11.59 7.31
CA SER A 32 27.15 -12.40 7.27
C SER A 32 28.32 -11.57 7.79
N THR A 33 29.28 -12.20 8.43
CA THR A 33 30.51 -11.53 8.88
C THR A 33 31.66 -11.88 7.97
N VAL A 34 32.32 -10.87 7.41
CA VAL A 34 33.60 -11.02 6.71
C VAL A 34 34.72 -10.79 7.70
N ARG A 35 35.69 -11.71 7.72
CA ARG A 35 36.91 -11.58 8.49
C ARG A 35 38.09 -11.34 7.57
N CYS A 36 38.86 -10.28 7.82
CA CYS A 36 40.07 -9.98 7.08
C CYS A 36 41.30 -10.17 8.00
N THR A 37 42.37 -10.75 7.44
CA THR A 37 43.66 -10.91 8.07
C THR A 37 44.71 -10.21 7.23
N ALA A 38 45.43 -9.30 7.85
CA ALA A 38 46.62 -8.67 7.27
C ALA A 38 47.85 -9.35 7.86
N ARG A 39 48.80 -9.70 7.02
CA ARG A 39 50.07 -10.31 7.42
C ARG A 39 51.23 -9.52 6.82
N ASP A 40 52.19 -9.11 7.64
CA ASP A 40 53.36 -8.37 7.22
C ASP A 40 54.55 -9.27 6.89
N ALA A 41 55.70 -8.68 6.46
CA ALA A 41 56.91 -9.40 6.07
C ALA A 41 57.51 -10.18 7.27
N ASP A 42 57.33 -9.73 8.49
CA ASP A 42 57.77 -10.42 9.72
C ASP A 42 56.76 -11.46 10.22
N SER A 43 55.74 -11.77 9.43
CA SER A 43 54.68 -12.71 9.79
C SER A 43 53.81 -12.28 10.98
N VAL A 44 53.79 -10.99 11.31
CA VAL A 44 52.88 -10.45 12.32
C VAL A 44 51.49 -10.30 11.69
N GLU A 45 50.49 -10.78 12.41
CA GLU A 45 49.10 -10.77 11.91
C GLU A 45 48.21 -9.77 12.66
N ALA A 46 47.35 -9.11 11.90
CA ALA A 46 46.25 -8.30 12.44
C ALA A 46 44.95 -8.74 11.80
N THR A 47 43.86 -8.75 12.56
CA THR A 47 42.53 -9.12 12.02
C THR A 47 41.49 -8.05 12.26
N CYS A 48 40.54 -7.92 11.34
CA CYS A 48 39.32 -7.15 11.53
C CYS A 48 38.11 -7.91 11.00
N THR A 49 36.95 -7.51 11.44
CA THR A 49 35.67 -8.03 10.90
C THR A 49 34.74 -6.92 10.57
N PHE A 50 33.92 -7.14 9.56
CA PHE A 50 32.80 -6.24 9.25
C PHE A 50 31.57 -7.05 8.80
N PRO A 51 30.34 -6.55 9.09
CA PRO A 51 29.13 -7.22 8.67
C PRO A 51 28.79 -6.86 7.21
N VAL A 52 28.34 -7.87 6.47
CA VAL A 52 27.66 -7.75 5.18
C VAL A 52 26.20 -8.09 5.41
N ARG A 53 25.29 -7.18 5.08
CA ARG A 53 23.85 -7.41 5.19
C ARG A 53 23.24 -7.47 3.81
N VAL A 54 22.65 -8.61 3.46
CA VAL A 54 21.84 -8.81 2.25
C VAL A 54 20.38 -8.73 2.64
N ALA A 55 19.67 -7.77 2.09
CA ALA A 55 18.24 -7.61 2.31
C ALA A 55 17.48 -7.82 0.99
N VAL A 56 16.27 -8.37 1.09
CA VAL A 56 15.33 -8.33 -0.03
C VAL A 56 14.83 -6.90 -0.15
N SER A 57 15.08 -6.27 -1.27
CA SER A 57 14.43 -5.01 -1.62
C SER A 57 13.10 -5.34 -2.28
N ARG A 58 12.01 -4.89 -1.66
CA ARG A 58 10.67 -4.99 -2.24
C ARG A 58 10.38 -3.69 -2.99
N THR A 59 9.76 -3.81 -4.15
CA THR A 59 9.31 -2.68 -4.94
C THR A 59 7.91 -2.93 -5.46
N LEU A 60 7.09 -1.88 -5.51
CA LEU A 60 5.81 -1.92 -6.19
C LEU A 60 5.98 -1.50 -7.65
N ALA A 61 5.37 -2.23 -8.58
CA ALA A 61 5.32 -1.89 -9.99
C ALA A 61 4.45 -0.66 -10.29
N ARG A 62 3.66 -0.21 -9.31
CA ARG A 62 2.81 0.98 -9.35
C ARG A 62 3.04 1.81 -8.09
N THR A 63 3.14 3.12 -8.25
CA THR A 63 3.49 4.04 -7.14
C THR A 63 2.53 5.22 -7.00
N ARG A 64 1.67 5.46 -8.00
CA ARG A 64 0.69 6.56 -7.99
C ARG A 64 -0.73 6.03 -8.02
N PHE A 65 -1.46 6.26 -6.94
CA PHE A 65 -2.83 5.80 -6.74
C PHE A 65 -3.76 6.98 -6.52
N VAL A 66 -5.00 6.84 -6.97
CA VAL A 66 -6.12 7.70 -6.58
C VAL A 66 -7.16 6.84 -5.90
N ALA A 67 -7.49 7.17 -4.67
CA ALA A 67 -8.65 6.65 -3.96
C ALA A 67 -9.84 7.55 -4.28
N PHE A 68 -10.82 7.03 -5.01
CA PHE A 68 -11.99 7.75 -5.49
C PHE A 68 -13.27 7.16 -4.90
N GLY A 69 -14.15 8.03 -4.43
CA GLY A 69 -15.40 7.60 -3.80
C GLY A 69 -16.10 8.72 -3.04
N ASP A 70 -16.95 8.32 -2.12
CA ASP A 70 -17.84 9.19 -1.34
C ASP A 70 -17.25 9.60 0.02
N SER A 71 -18.12 9.79 1.03
CA SER A 71 -17.74 10.18 2.41
C SER A 71 -16.81 9.16 3.08
N ILE A 72 -16.93 7.88 2.74
CA ILE A 72 -16.07 6.84 3.30
C ILE A 72 -14.63 7.03 2.77
N THR A 73 -14.47 7.26 1.47
CA THR A 73 -13.14 7.58 0.92
C THR A 73 -12.61 8.90 1.45
N GLN A 74 -13.46 9.91 1.63
CA GLN A 74 -13.08 11.22 2.18
C GLN A 74 -12.55 11.11 3.62
N GLY A 75 -13.00 10.12 4.39
CA GLY A 75 -12.63 9.94 5.81
C GLY A 75 -13.58 10.66 6.76
N GLN A 76 -14.89 10.60 6.48
CA GLN A 76 -15.89 11.13 7.40
C GLN A 76 -16.10 10.18 8.58
N VAL A 77 -16.02 10.73 9.79
CA VAL A 77 -16.26 10.03 11.06
C VAL A 77 -17.43 10.69 11.76
N PRO A 78 -18.43 9.93 12.26
CA PRO A 78 -19.49 10.50 13.05
C PRO A 78 -18.95 11.08 14.37
N ALA A 79 -19.23 12.36 14.61
CA ALA A 79 -18.85 13.06 15.85
C ALA A 79 -20.00 13.16 16.83
N ALA A 80 -21.25 13.13 16.32
CA ALA A 80 -22.48 13.04 17.08
C ALA A 80 -23.58 12.42 16.19
N GLU A 81 -24.76 12.15 16.77
CA GLU A 81 -25.89 11.54 16.02
C GLU A 81 -26.30 12.30 14.76
N THR A 82 -26.04 13.61 14.71
CA THR A 82 -26.54 14.50 13.65
C THR A 82 -25.47 15.03 12.71
N PHE A 83 -24.19 14.81 12.97
CA PHE A 83 -23.14 15.31 12.09
C PHE A 83 -21.89 14.43 12.08
N THR A 84 -21.21 14.48 10.94
CA THR A 84 -19.88 13.88 10.72
C THR A 84 -18.82 14.97 10.62
N ILE A 85 -17.60 14.63 10.96
CA ILE A 85 -16.41 15.45 10.72
C ILE A 85 -15.50 14.73 9.75
N ILE A 86 -14.72 15.49 8.97
CA ILE A 86 -13.67 14.93 8.12
C ILE A 86 -12.41 14.84 8.97
N GLU A 87 -11.86 13.63 9.09
CA GLU A 87 -10.57 13.37 9.73
C GLU A 87 -9.56 12.84 8.68
N PRO A 88 -8.84 13.73 7.97
CA PRO A 88 -7.99 13.31 6.85
C PRO A 88 -6.94 12.27 7.23
N LEU A 89 -6.37 12.38 8.44
CA LEU A 89 -5.34 11.46 8.95
C LEU A 89 -5.90 10.10 9.41
N GLU A 90 -7.21 10.02 9.59
CA GLU A 90 -7.93 8.78 9.91
C GLU A 90 -8.51 8.11 8.66
N SER A 91 -8.55 8.81 7.53
CA SER A 91 -9.07 8.25 6.28
C SER A 91 -8.25 7.03 5.81
N TYR A 92 -8.91 6.05 5.18
CA TYR A 92 -8.19 4.87 4.69
C TYR A 92 -7.12 5.21 3.64
N PRO A 93 -7.29 6.19 2.73
CA PRO A 93 -6.23 6.51 1.77
C PRO A 93 -4.95 7.00 2.44
N TYR A 94 -5.06 7.83 3.49
CA TYR A 94 -3.90 8.29 4.25
C TYR A 94 -3.21 7.12 4.98
N LYS A 95 -3.98 6.29 5.71
CA LYS A 95 -3.44 5.14 6.43
C LYS A 95 -2.76 4.15 5.49
N LEU A 96 -3.37 3.89 4.35
CA LEU A 96 -2.83 3.04 3.29
C LEU A 96 -1.50 3.58 2.76
N GLU A 97 -1.41 4.88 2.48
CA GLU A 97 -0.16 5.52 2.06
C GLU A 97 0.94 5.32 3.12
N GLN A 98 0.63 5.55 4.41
CA GLN A 98 1.59 5.36 5.48
C GLN A 98 2.03 3.89 5.65
N MET A 99 1.15 2.91 5.41
CA MET A 99 1.48 1.49 5.43
C MET A 99 2.44 1.14 4.31
N LEU A 100 2.14 1.55 3.08
CA LEU A 100 2.96 1.25 1.91
C LEU A 100 4.32 1.97 1.95
N ILE A 101 4.40 3.23 2.40
CA ILE A 101 5.67 3.95 2.58
C ILE A 101 6.59 3.21 3.58
N ARG A 102 6.04 2.67 4.65
CA ARG A 102 6.83 1.88 5.63
C ARG A 102 7.34 0.57 5.04
N GLU A 103 6.55 -0.07 4.20
CA GLU A 103 6.91 -1.34 3.59
C GLU A 103 7.85 -1.19 2.39
N TYR A 104 7.75 -0.07 1.67
CA TYR A 104 8.53 0.27 0.47
C TYR A 104 9.28 1.60 0.60
N PRO A 105 10.18 1.75 1.59
CA PRO A 105 10.77 3.04 1.94
C PRO A 105 11.72 3.61 0.88
N ALA A 106 12.09 2.84 -0.13
CA ALA A 106 12.95 3.27 -1.23
C ALA A 106 12.17 3.89 -2.41
N GLN A 107 10.83 3.89 -2.35
CA GLN A 107 9.98 4.39 -3.43
C GLN A 107 9.18 5.62 -3.00
N ALA A 108 9.00 6.56 -3.92
CA ALA A 108 8.08 7.69 -3.74
C ALA A 108 6.65 7.24 -4.06
N LEU A 109 5.97 6.74 -3.04
CA LEU A 109 4.58 6.31 -3.13
C LEU A 109 3.63 7.46 -2.83
N ARG A 110 2.53 7.54 -3.58
CA ARG A 110 1.48 8.55 -3.37
C ARG A 110 0.10 7.93 -3.54
N ILE A 111 -0.77 8.18 -2.55
CA ILE A 111 -2.20 7.87 -2.63
C ILE A 111 -2.98 9.16 -2.44
N LEU A 112 -3.54 9.69 -3.52
CA LEU A 112 -4.40 10.85 -3.45
C LEU A 112 -5.78 10.45 -2.95
N ASN A 113 -6.27 11.12 -1.91
CA ASN A 113 -7.65 11.02 -1.48
C ASN A 113 -8.53 11.94 -2.35
N SER A 114 -9.39 11.35 -3.15
CA SER A 114 -10.39 12.01 -3.99
C SER A 114 -11.82 11.59 -3.59
N GLY A 115 -12.07 11.45 -2.29
CA GLY A 115 -13.41 11.23 -1.74
C GLY A 115 -14.21 12.53 -1.66
N PHE A 116 -15.53 12.44 -1.92
CA PHE A 116 -16.45 13.57 -1.84
C PHE A 116 -17.73 13.17 -1.09
N GLY A 117 -17.95 13.74 0.09
CA GLY A 117 -19.04 13.37 0.96
C GLY A 117 -20.41 13.57 0.33
N GLY A 118 -21.29 12.56 0.46
CA GLY A 118 -22.64 12.59 -0.09
C GLY A 118 -22.73 12.33 -1.61
N GLU A 119 -21.61 12.13 -2.29
CA GLU A 119 -21.61 11.88 -3.73
C GLU A 119 -22.36 10.60 -4.08
N VAL A 120 -23.07 10.63 -5.20
CA VAL A 120 -23.70 9.46 -5.82
C VAL A 120 -22.93 9.07 -7.08
N PRO A 121 -22.95 7.79 -7.52
CA PRO A 121 -22.13 7.33 -8.65
C PRO A 121 -22.29 8.11 -9.95
N SER A 122 -23.47 8.69 -10.22
CA SER A 122 -23.68 9.51 -11.41
C SER A 122 -22.89 10.83 -11.36
N ALA A 123 -22.76 11.44 -10.19
CA ALA A 123 -21.94 12.65 -9.99
C ALA A 123 -20.45 12.31 -10.02
N GLY A 124 -20.04 11.19 -9.39
CA GLY A 124 -18.69 10.66 -9.46
C GLY A 124 -18.24 10.40 -10.88
N ALA A 125 -19.09 9.81 -11.73
CA ALA A 125 -18.79 9.57 -13.14
C ALA A 125 -18.55 10.86 -13.94
N VAL A 126 -19.18 11.98 -13.54
CA VAL A 126 -18.94 13.30 -14.15
C VAL A 126 -17.62 13.90 -13.66
N ARG A 127 -17.28 13.72 -12.37
CA ARG A 127 -16.09 14.28 -11.74
C ARG A 127 -14.79 13.53 -12.10
N LEU A 128 -14.87 12.20 -12.23
CA LEU A 128 -13.71 11.32 -12.39
C LEU A 128 -12.76 11.70 -13.54
N PRO A 129 -13.22 12.06 -14.77
CA PRO A 129 -12.31 12.43 -15.85
C PRO A 129 -11.33 13.52 -15.47
N GLY A 130 -11.80 14.59 -14.82
CA GLY A 130 -10.94 15.68 -14.36
C GLY A 130 -9.88 15.24 -13.36
N VAL A 131 -10.24 14.31 -12.46
CA VAL A 131 -9.29 13.74 -11.50
C VAL A 131 -8.24 12.90 -12.23
N LEU A 132 -8.64 12.00 -13.14
CA LEU A 132 -7.71 11.14 -13.87
C LEU A 132 -6.76 11.93 -14.76
N ASP A 133 -7.25 12.98 -15.42
CA ASP A 133 -6.46 13.81 -16.34
C ASP A 133 -5.45 14.70 -15.58
N THR A 134 -5.81 15.16 -14.38
CA THR A 134 -4.95 16.01 -13.54
C THR A 134 -3.90 15.17 -12.79
N GLU A 135 -4.32 14.11 -12.12
CA GLU A 135 -3.47 13.35 -11.21
C GLU A 135 -2.68 12.26 -11.91
N ARG A 136 -3.14 11.81 -13.07
CA ARG A 136 -2.51 10.75 -13.89
C ARG A 136 -2.08 9.54 -13.06
N PRO A 137 -3.01 8.92 -12.30
CA PRO A 137 -2.68 7.77 -11.49
C PRO A 137 -2.33 6.57 -12.38
N GLU A 138 -1.62 5.62 -11.80
CA GLU A 138 -1.41 4.29 -12.40
C GLU A 138 -2.51 3.32 -11.99
N VAL A 139 -3.13 3.57 -10.82
CA VAL A 139 -4.20 2.73 -10.26
C VAL A 139 -5.31 3.61 -9.69
N LEU A 140 -6.55 3.27 -10.02
CA LEU A 140 -7.76 3.80 -9.41
C LEU A 140 -8.26 2.80 -8.35
N LEU A 141 -8.35 3.26 -7.09
CA LEU A 141 -9.02 2.55 -6.00
C LEU A 141 -10.44 3.10 -5.90
N LEU A 142 -11.43 2.34 -6.37
CA LEU A 142 -12.82 2.80 -6.51
C LEU A 142 -13.72 2.19 -5.43
N GLN A 143 -14.24 3.04 -4.54
CA GLN A 143 -15.20 2.66 -3.50
C GLN A 143 -16.29 3.73 -3.42
N GLU A 144 -17.42 3.52 -4.10
CA GLU A 144 -18.52 4.46 -4.19
C GLU A 144 -19.85 3.76 -4.47
N GLY A 145 -20.96 4.35 -3.98
CA GLY A 145 -22.28 3.90 -4.34
C GLY A 145 -23.30 3.79 -3.22
N THR A 146 -22.93 4.07 -1.97
CA THR A 146 -23.83 3.91 -0.81
C THR A 146 -24.89 5.01 -0.74
N ASN A 147 -24.53 6.25 -1.12
CA ASN A 147 -25.43 7.40 -0.96
C ASN A 147 -26.70 7.31 -1.82
N GLY A 148 -27.86 7.33 -1.14
CA GLY A 148 -29.17 7.29 -1.82
C GLY A 148 -29.47 5.99 -2.56
N LEU A 149 -28.74 4.91 -2.29
CA LEU A 149 -28.94 3.62 -2.92
C LEU A 149 -30.28 2.99 -2.51
N THR A 150 -31.06 2.61 -3.51
CA THR A 150 -32.30 1.82 -3.38
C THR A 150 -32.29 0.71 -4.40
N SER A 151 -33.11 -0.33 -4.22
CA SER A 151 -33.24 -1.40 -5.22
C SER A 151 -33.61 -0.88 -6.60
N ALA A 152 -34.39 0.19 -6.68
CA ALA A 152 -34.75 0.82 -7.96
C ALA A 152 -33.56 1.53 -8.65
N ARG A 153 -32.52 1.89 -7.88
CA ARG A 153 -31.35 2.62 -8.39
C ARG A 153 -30.15 1.73 -8.67
N VAL A 154 -30.17 0.46 -8.27
CA VAL A 154 -29.04 -0.49 -8.44
C VAL A 154 -28.53 -0.51 -9.88
N SER A 155 -29.42 -0.63 -10.87
CA SER A 155 -29.01 -0.69 -12.28
C SER A 155 -28.37 0.62 -12.77
N ALA A 156 -28.88 1.78 -12.35
CA ALA A 156 -28.32 3.07 -12.71
C ALA A 156 -26.95 3.30 -12.04
N TYR A 157 -26.80 2.88 -10.78
CA TYR A 157 -25.54 2.97 -10.04
C TYR A 157 -24.48 2.05 -10.64
N ALA A 158 -24.85 0.81 -10.96
CA ALA A 158 -23.99 -0.12 -11.67
C ALA A 158 -23.52 0.44 -13.04
N ALA A 159 -24.42 1.08 -13.79
CA ALA A 159 -24.05 1.73 -15.05
C ALA A 159 -23.04 2.86 -14.86
N SER A 160 -23.18 3.67 -13.80
CA SER A 160 -22.22 4.73 -13.47
C SER A 160 -20.85 4.16 -13.04
N LEU A 161 -20.83 3.13 -12.19
CA LEU A 161 -19.59 2.44 -11.80
C LEU A 161 -18.90 1.82 -13.02
N ARG A 162 -19.67 1.14 -13.88
CA ARG A 162 -19.16 0.59 -15.14
C ARG A 162 -18.52 1.67 -16.02
N THR A 163 -19.15 2.83 -16.10
CA THR A 163 -18.63 4.00 -16.85
C THR A 163 -17.31 4.47 -16.26
N MET A 164 -17.21 4.59 -14.93
CA MET A 164 -15.97 4.99 -14.25
C MET A 164 -14.83 4.00 -14.48
N VAL A 165 -15.11 2.69 -14.40
CA VAL A 165 -14.12 1.64 -14.72
C VAL A 165 -13.66 1.76 -16.19
N SER A 166 -14.61 1.93 -17.13
CA SER A 166 -14.29 2.12 -18.54
C SER A 166 -13.40 3.35 -18.80
N MET A 167 -13.69 4.47 -18.14
CA MET A 167 -12.88 5.70 -18.25
C MET A 167 -11.43 5.51 -17.79
N ALA A 168 -11.23 4.78 -16.71
CA ALA A 168 -9.89 4.44 -16.20
C ALA A 168 -9.17 3.49 -17.18
N ARG A 169 -9.83 2.40 -17.58
CA ARG A 169 -9.23 1.39 -18.49
C ARG A 169 -8.89 1.99 -19.85
N ASN A 170 -9.68 2.91 -20.39
CA ASN A 170 -9.39 3.62 -21.64
C ASN A 170 -8.18 4.58 -21.55
N ARG A 171 -7.66 4.81 -20.34
CA ARG A 171 -6.43 5.58 -20.06
C ARG A 171 -5.26 4.70 -19.59
N ASP A 172 -5.35 3.38 -19.78
CA ASP A 172 -4.38 2.40 -19.28
C ASP A 172 -4.15 2.46 -17.76
N ILE A 173 -5.17 2.92 -17.01
CA ILE A 173 -5.16 2.95 -15.55
C ILE A 173 -5.74 1.64 -15.04
N ASP A 174 -5.00 0.96 -14.18
CA ASP A 174 -5.48 -0.22 -13.47
C ASP A 174 -6.60 0.16 -12.49
N VAL A 175 -7.51 -0.78 -12.22
CA VAL A 175 -8.63 -0.52 -11.29
C VAL A 175 -8.68 -1.62 -10.23
N VAL A 176 -8.80 -1.17 -8.97
CA VAL A 176 -9.22 -1.97 -7.85
C VAL A 176 -10.57 -1.44 -7.40
N ILE A 177 -11.64 -2.14 -7.76
CA ILE A 177 -12.98 -1.80 -7.29
C ILE A 177 -13.28 -2.57 -6.00
N ALA A 178 -13.92 -1.91 -5.04
CA ALA A 178 -14.30 -2.53 -3.77
C ALA A 178 -15.81 -2.71 -3.67
N TYR A 179 -16.23 -3.73 -2.93
CA TYR A 179 -17.62 -3.82 -2.48
C TYR A 179 -17.97 -2.68 -1.53
N LEU A 180 -19.22 -2.28 -1.56
CA LEU A 180 -19.78 -1.40 -0.54
C LEU A 180 -19.78 -2.09 0.81
N LEU A 181 -19.63 -1.31 1.87
CA LEU A 181 -19.76 -1.78 3.24
C LEU A 181 -21.21 -2.15 3.54
N PRO A 182 -21.47 -3.03 4.52
CA PRO A 182 -22.82 -3.22 5.04
C PRO A 182 -23.35 -1.93 5.65
N VAL A 183 -24.65 -1.73 5.62
CA VAL A 183 -25.33 -0.59 6.24
C VAL A 183 -26.33 -1.08 7.30
N GLY A 184 -26.46 -0.34 8.36
CA GLY A 184 -27.32 -0.71 9.49
C GLY A 184 -28.06 0.48 10.11
N PRO A 185 -28.88 0.26 11.18
CA PRO A 185 -29.48 1.33 11.94
C PRO A 185 -28.41 2.20 12.63
N PRO A 186 -28.68 3.50 12.86
CA PRO A 186 -29.91 4.24 12.49
C PRO A 186 -29.94 4.71 11.02
N HIS A 187 -28.87 4.52 10.22
CA HIS A 187 -28.85 4.97 8.83
C HIS A 187 -30.01 4.40 8.01
N THR A 188 -30.24 3.07 8.11
CA THR A 188 -31.31 2.39 7.36
C THR A 188 -32.71 2.79 7.80
N ASP A 189 -32.89 3.40 8.98
CA ASP A 189 -34.17 3.86 9.50
C ASP A 189 -34.52 5.23 8.97
N SER A 190 -33.53 6.10 8.79
CA SER A 190 -33.70 7.51 8.38
C SER A 190 -33.40 7.78 6.91
N ARG A 191 -32.79 6.81 6.18
CA ARG A 191 -32.35 6.96 4.80
C ARG A 191 -32.95 5.90 3.88
N PRO A 192 -33.00 6.17 2.56
CA PRO A 192 -33.54 5.20 1.59
C PRO A 192 -32.66 3.98 1.37
N THR A 193 -31.37 4.05 1.69
CA THR A 193 -30.43 2.95 1.52
C THR A 193 -30.79 1.78 2.43
N LYS A 194 -30.89 0.58 1.85
CA LYS A 194 -31.24 -0.66 2.55
C LYS A 194 -30.19 -1.73 2.32
N PRO A 195 -29.96 -2.64 3.29
CA PRO A 195 -28.97 -3.72 3.16
C PRO A 195 -29.11 -4.53 1.88
N ALA A 196 -30.34 -4.89 1.50
CA ALA A 196 -30.61 -5.67 0.28
C ALA A 196 -30.15 -4.95 -1.00
N ALA A 197 -30.25 -3.61 -1.06
CA ALA A 197 -29.77 -2.85 -2.21
C ALA A 197 -28.23 -2.82 -2.29
N VAL A 198 -27.56 -2.81 -1.13
CA VAL A 198 -26.10 -2.92 -1.05
C VAL A 198 -25.64 -4.27 -1.61
N VAL A 199 -26.24 -5.37 -1.17
CA VAL A 199 -25.93 -6.72 -1.70
C VAL A 199 -26.15 -6.78 -3.21
N GLN A 200 -27.31 -6.28 -3.69
CA GLN A 200 -27.60 -6.26 -5.13
C GLN A 200 -26.58 -5.43 -5.94
N LEU A 201 -26.09 -4.32 -5.40
CA LEU A 201 -25.07 -3.52 -6.10
C LEU A 201 -23.71 -4.23 -6.06
N ASN A 202 -23.35 -4.92 -4.96
CA ASN A 202 -22.13 -5.71 -4.88
C ASN A 202 -22.11 -6.85 -5.92
N GLU A 203 -23.26 -7.52 -6.18
CA GLU A 203 -23.40 -8.49 -7.27
C GLU A 203 -23.18 -7.86 -8.67
N ARG A 204 -23.58 -6.60 -8.85
CA ARG A 204 -23.29 -5.86 -10.08
C ARG A 204 -21.82 -5.47 -10.20
N ILE A 205 -21.15 -5.16 -9.08
CA ILE A 205 -19.71 -4.90 -9.04
C ILE A 205 -18.94 -6.14 -9.49
N ASP A 206 -19.33 -7.35 -9.09
CA ASP A 206 -18.75 -8.60 -9.63
C ASP A 206 -18.85 -8.68 -11.15
N SER A 207 -20.04 -8.39 -11.67
CA SER A 207 -20.29 -8.43 -13.11
C SER A 207 -19.41 -7.42 -13.86
N ILE A 208 -19.23 -6.20 -13.31
CA ILE A 208 -18.35 -5.16 -13.86
C ILE A 208 -16.91 -5.63 -13.82
N ALA A 209 -16.45 -6.16 -12.69
CA ALA A 209 -15.08 -6.62 -12.55
C ALA A 209 -14.74 -7.74 -13.55
N ALA A 210 -15.66 -8.69 -13.73
CA ALA A 210 -15.53 -9.74 -14.72
C ALA A 210 -15.53 -9.20 -16.16
N GLU A 211 -16.41 -8.26 -16.50
CA GLU A 211 -16.50 -7.65 -17.84
C GLU A 211 -15.18 -6.97 -18.25
N PHE A 212 -14.54 -6.25 -17.32
CA PHE A 212 -13.31 -5.52 -17.61
C PHE A 212 -12.03 -6.33 -17.31
N GLY A 213 -12.14 -7.54 -16.80
CA GLY A 213 -10.99 -8.39 -16.44
C GLY A 213 -10.06 -7.76 -15.40
N ILE A 214 -10.60 -6.96 -14.46
CA ILE A 214 -9.81 -6.23 -13.45
C ILE A 214 -9.53 -7.03 -12.17
N GLY A 215 -9.84 -8.33 -12.20
CA GLY A 215 -9.74 -9.22 -11.03
C GLY A 215 -10.95 -9.12 -10.12
N PRO A 216 -11.03 -9.94 -9.07
CA PRO A 216 -12.15 -9.91 -8.15
C PRO A 216 -12.20 -8.56 -7.41
N PRO A 217 -13.41 -8.05 -7.09
CA PRO A 217 -13.58 -6.88 -6.24
C PRO A 217 -12.95 -7.09 -4.87
N LEU A 218 -12.47 -6.03 -4.25
CA LEU A 218 -11.98 -6.06 -2.89
C LEU A 218 -13.16 -6.26 -1.92
N ASP A 219 -13.17 -7.36 -1.20
CA ASP A 219 -14.28 -7.73 -0.32
C ASP A 219 -14.23 -6.98 1.04
N LEU A 220 -14.67 -5.73 1.01
CA LEU A 220 -14.88 -4.95 2.23
C LEU A 220 -16.17 -5.39 2.95
N TYR A 221 -17.17 -5.90 2.22
CA TYR A 221 -18.47 -6.26 2.78
C TYR A 221 -18.33 -7.35 3.85
N SER A 222 -17.76 -8.50 3.48
CA SER A 222 -17.61 -9.63 4.39
C SER A 222 -16.73 -9.31 5.59
N ALA A 223 -15.70 -8.49 5.41
CA ALA A 223 -14.82 -8.09 6.51
C ALA A 223 -15.56 -7.28 7.59
N PHE A 224 -16.51 -6.42 7.19
CA PHE A 224 -17.31 -5.61 8.09
C PHE A 224 -18.55 -6.34 8.62
N GLU A 225 -19.12 -7.25 7.83
CA GLU A 225 -20.21 -8.13 8.30
C GLU A 225 -19.70 -9.08 9.39
N ALA A 226 -18.49 -9.62 9.25
CA ALA A 226 -17.86 -10.48 10.25
C ALA A 226 -17.46 -9.73 11.54
N ASN A 227 -17.26 -8.42 11.48
CA ASN A 227 -16.92 -7.58 12.63
C ASN A 227 -17.69 -6.26 12.61
N PRO A 228 -18.94 -6.26 13.08
CA PRO A 228 -19.79 -5.04 13.12
C PRO A 228 -19.23 -3.89 13.96
N ALA A 229 -18.28 -4.14 14.87
CA ALA A 229 -17.62 -3.08 15.65
C ALA A 229 -16.74 -2.15 14.80
N LEU A 230 -16.43 -2.53 13.55
CA LEU A 230 -15.76 -1.66 12.58
C LEU A 230 -16.68 -0.57 12.02
N MET A 231 -18.00 -0.73 12.14
CA MET A 231 -18.98 0.28 11.78
C MET A 231 -19.26 1.20 12.96
N SER A 232 -19.44 2.47 12.68
CA SER A 232 -19.78 3.46 13.68
C SER A 232 -21.27 3.39 14.07
N PHE A 233 -21.64 4.10 15.12
CA PHE A 233 -22.99 4.16 15.65
C PHE A 233 -24.04 4.71 14.68
N ASP A 234 -23.62 5.41 13.60
CA ASP A 234 -24.54 5.91 12.58
C ASP A 234 -25.00 4.85 11.57
N GLY A 235 -24.39 3.66 11.60
CA GLY A 235 -24.72 2.54 10.72
C GLY A 235 -24.31 2.72 9.25
N LEU A 236 -23.42 3.68 8.97
CA LEU A 236 -22.94 4.00 7.63
C LEU A 236 -21.41 4.14 7.55
N HIS A 237 -20.84 4.99 8.41
CA HIS A 237 -19.42 5.28 8.34
C HIS A 237 -18.61 4.31 9.21
N PRO A 238 -17.40 3.96 8.80
CA PRO A 238 -16.46 3.19 9.62
C PRO A 238 -16.06 3.93 10.91
N THR A 239 -15.69 3.17 11.93
CA THR A 239 -14.88 3.68 13.05
C THR A 239 -13.45 3.96 12.56
N ARG A 240 -12.58 4.55 13.41
CA ARG A 240 -11.16 4.72 13.09
C ARG A 240 -10.46 3.37 12.85
N GLU A 241 -10.84 2.34 13.62
CA GLU A 241 -10.41 0.95 13.40
C GLU A 241 -10.94 0.41 12.08
N GLY A 242 -12.20 0.73 11.73
CA GLY A 242 -12.80 0.37 10.45
C GLY A 242 -12.02 0.97 9.27
N TYR A 243 -11.64 2.24 9.35
CA TYR A 243 -10.78 2.87 8.34
C TYR A 243 -9.39 2.23 8.26
N THR A 244 -8.84 1.81 9.40
CA THR A 244 -7.58 1.05 9.41
C THR A 244 -7.76 -0.27 8.70
N ARG A 245 -8.86 -0.99 8.95
CA ARG A 245 -9.15 -2.27 8.30
C ARG A 245 -9.34 -2.14 6.79
N ILE A 246 -10.00 -1.09 6.31
CA ILE A 246 -10.09 -0.79 4.86
C ILE A 246 -8.69 -0.59 4.27
N ALA A 247 -7.83 0.20 4.94
CA ALA A 247 -6.48 0.45 4.50
C ALA A 247 -5.64 -0.84 4.42
N GLU A 248 -5.74 -1.73 5.41
CA GLU A 248 -5.08 -3.04 5.42
C GLU A 248 -5.51 -3.89 4.23
N LEU A 249 -6.80 -3.99 3.96
CA LEU A 249 -7.33 -4.80 2.85
C LEU A 249 -6.86 -4.26 1.49
N PHE A 250 -6.85 -2.94 1.30
CA PHE A 250 -6.28 -2.33 0.10
C PHE A 250 -4.77 -2.55 0.02
N ALA A 251 -4.03 -2.49 1.14
CA ALA A 251 -2.59 -2.75 1.15
C ALA A 251 -2.28 -4.18 0.72
N ASP A 252 -2.98 -5.16 1.29
CA ASP A 252 -2.84 -6.58 0.91
C ASP A 252 -3.11 -6.80 -0.58
N GLU A 253 -4.14 -6.17 -1.12
CA GLU A 253 -4.51 -6.28 -2.53
C GLU A 253 -3.47 -5.61 -3.45
N ILE A 254 -2.95 -4.43 -3.08
CA ILE A 254 -1.90 -3.72 -3.81
C ILE A 254 -0.61 -4.54 -3.81
N VAL A 255 -0.22 -5.08 -2.65
CA VAL A 255 0.94 -5.96 -2.53
C VAL A 255 0.77 -7.20 -3.40
N ARG A 256 -0.38 -7.85 -3.32
CA ARG A 256 -0.69 -9.03 -4.12
C ARG A 256 -0.57 -8.78 -5.63
N ARG A 257 -1.02 -7.61 -6.11
CA ARG A 257 -1.01 -7.26 -7.55
C ARG A 257 0.32 -6.74 -8.06
N TYR A 258 1.03 -5.96 -7.25
CA TYR A 258 2.12 -5.11 -7.75
C TYR A 258 3.47 -5.32 -7.06
N ASP A 259 3.57 -6.20 -6.03
CA ASP A 259 4.85 -6.43 -5.35
C ASP A 259 5.82 -7.21 -6.25
N ALA A 260 6.97 -6.62 -6.49
CA ALA A 260 8.10 -7.25 -7.13
C ALA A 260 9.24 -7.42 -6.11
N LYS A 261 9.74 -8.65 -5.97
CA LYS A 261 10.88 -8.96 -5.08
C LYS A 261 12.17 -8.90 -5.86
N SER A 262 13.09 -8.04 -5.43
CA SER A 262 14.47 -8.04 -5.92
C SER A 262 15.44 -8.18 -4.75
N THR A 263 16.58 -8.84 -4.98
CA THR A 263 17.62 -8.95 -3.97
C THR A 263 18.55 -7.75 -4.08
N SER A 264 18.68 -6.97 -3.02
CA SER A 264 19.66 -5.88 -2.93
C SER A 264 20.63 -6.13 -1.79
N THR A 265 21.86 -5.68 -1.98
CA THR A 265 22.92 -5.85 -1.00
C THR A 265 23.35 -4.48 -0.47
N ILE A 266 23.38 -4.32 0.86
CA ILE A 266 23.77 -3.08 1.52
C ILE A 266 25.10 -3.28 2.22
N LEU A 267 26.13 -2.52 1.81
CA LEU A 267 27.42 -2.45 2.51
C LEU A 267 27.41 -1.33 3.55
N ARG A 268 27.86 -1.63 4.76
CA ARG A 268 28.22 -0.60 5.74
C ARG A 268 29.71 -0.26 5.62
N ARG A 269 30.11 0.97 6.00
CA ARG A 269 31.49 1.45 5.95
C ARG A 269 32.43 0.51 6.69
N PHE A 270 33.59 0.24 6.12
CA PHE A 270 34.65 -0.58 6.67
C PHE A 270 35.28 0.03 7.92
N PRO A 271 35.58 -0.74 8.97
CA PRO A 271 36.45 -0.31 10.04
C PRO A 271 37.90 -0.22 9.53
N THR A 272 38.62 0.82 9.96
CA THR A 272 40.08 0.89 9.74
C THR A 272 40.79 -0.12 10.64
N MET A 273 41.63 -0.98 10.05
CA MET A 273 42.47 -1.84 10.85
C MET A 273 43.57 -1.03 11.52
N ARG A 274 43.69 -1.14 12.85
CA ARG A 274 44.87 -0.69 13.60
C ARG A 274 45.61 -1.92 14.12
N PRO A 275 46.94 -2.04 13.93
CA PRO A 275 47.72 -3.07 14.59
C PRO A 275 47.55 -2.89 16.08
N ASN A 276 47.40 -4.03 16.81
CA ASN A 276 47.43 -4.01 18.26
C ASN A 276 48.75 -3.42 18.70
N GLY A 277 48.71 -2.21 19.29
CA GLY A 277 49.89 -1.52 19.79
C GLY A 277 50.57 -2.36 20.91
N ARG A 278 51.92 -2.38 20.83
CA ARG A 278 52.73 -2.46 22.03
C ARG A 278 52.82 -1.10 22.67
#